data_0f92e69343b5fab2ebe91b5a019bbad4
#
_entry.id   0f92e69343b5fab2ebe91b5a019bbad4
#
_cell.length_a   1.000
_cell.length_b   1.000
_cell.length_c   1.000
_cell.angle_alpha   90.00
_cell.angle_beta   90.00
_cell.angle_gamma   90.00
#
_symmetry.space_group_name_H-M   'P 1'
#
loop_
_entity.id
_entity.type
_entity.pdbx_description
1 polymer ?
#
loop_
_entity_poly.entity_id
_entity_poly.type
_entity_poly.pdbx_seq_one_letter_code
_entity_poly.pdbx_strand_id
1 'polypeptide(L)'
;MSLTVRPTAKERGALWVVVAHEVRAAATHAGIEWLNADEVEARYASSTYGIVEDAAAVAAPVRGSYARGVPLMLEGELGAGQDQIAKRLYLDGPYADQPFVSVALDELTDRGWRHLLKSSESPLFQTGLTLCMGGWHAVGPQRLRELVSAMIDTVLATRCHVVLTANDMPGGGESDQAAFVTERLACAVSVAPAIAEQGGASEKVARYLGYLADMFKTGAPMLSAAAAETLDAYRWPRNYLQLREVSERLYILVGAGTVERAVAKEVLAQEDVIKTATFGAPALESDLYILRPLADTERDVARLVLQHLHGNRTRAAEVLGISRTTLWRLLKDNDR
;
A
#
# COMPACT_ATOMS: atom_id res chain seq x y z
N MET A 1 5.13 -8.07 26.66
CA MET A 1 4.48 -7.56 27.89
C MET A 1 4.88 -6.10 28.01
N SER A 2 3.98 -5.20 27.67
CA SER A 2 4.21 -3.75 27.77
C SER A 2 3.49 -3.25 29.03
N LEU A 3 4.21 -2.55 29.90
CA LEU A 3 3.69 -2.04 31.17
C LEU A 3 3.56 -0.52 31.04
N THR A 4 2.36 0.01 30.98
CA THR A 4 2.12 1.45 31.02
C THR A 4 1.71 1.86 32.42
N VAL A 5 2.51 2.71 33.07
CA VAL A 5 2.24 3.23 34.41
C VAL A 5 1.78 4.68 34.30
N ARG A 6 0.54 5.02 34.69
CA ARG A 6 0.05 6.41 34.74
C ARG A 6 -0.12 6.88 36.17
N PRO A 7 0.37 8.07 36.55
CA PRO A 7 0.06 8.67 37.85
C PRO A 7 -1.34 9.27 37.83
N THR A 8 -2.16 8.91 38.82
CA THR A 8 -3.41 9.64 39.11
C THR A 8 -3.13 10.71 40.14
N ALA A 9 -3.35 11.98 39.79
CA ALA A 9 -3.21 13.10 40.69
C ALA A 9 -4.40 13.13 41.68
N LYS A 10 -4.17 12.71 42.91
CA LYS A 10 -4.92 13.18 44.06
C LYS A 10 -4.04 13.24 45.31
N GLU A 11 -4.15 14.34 46.01
CA GLU A 11 -3.38 14.66 47.20
C GLU A 11 -3.43 13.55 48.26
N ARG A 12 -2.23 13.18 48.78
CA ARG A 12 -1.96 12.20 49.81
C ARG A 12 -1.98 10.72 49.38
N GLY A 13 -0.87 10.34 48.81
CA GLY A 13 -0.57 8.95 48.47
C GLY A 13 -0.78 8.65 47.00
N ALA A 14 0.34 8.51 46.26
CA ALA A 14 0.26 8.14 44.85
C ALA A 14 -0.25 6.71 44.71
N LEU A 15 -1.46 6.56 44.22
CA LEU A 15 -2.00 5.26 43.80
C LEU A 15 -1.54 5.00 42.37
N TRP A 16 -0.67 4.00 42.19
CA TRP A 16 -0.26 3.56 40.87
C TRP A 16 -1.24 2.51 40.38
N VAL A 17 -1.98 2.83 39.34
CA VAL A 17 -2.78 1.84 38.62
C VAL A 17 -1.91 1.28 37.52
N VAL A 18 -1.43 0.05 37.72
CA VAL A 18 -0.74 -0.71 36.69
C VAL A 18 -1.78 -1.41 35.83
N VAL A 19 -2.03 -0.90 34.63
CA VAL A 19 -2.84 -1.61 33.64
C VAL A 19 -1.87 -2.48 32.83
N ALA A 20 -1.78 -3.75 33.18
CA ALA A 20 -1.06 -4.72 32.37
C ALA A 20 -1.92 -5.10 31.18
N HIS A 21 -1.63 -4.56 30.01
CA HIS A 21 -2.15 -5.11 28.77
C HIS A 21 -1.29 -6.33 28.39
N GLU A 22 -1.86 -7.50 28.55
CA GLU A 22 -1.30 -8.71 27.94
C GLU A 22 -1.52 -8.57 26.42
N VAL A 23 -0.51 -8.09 25.71
CA VAL A 23 -0.46 -8.24 24.25
C VAL A 23 -0.19 -9.72 24.00
N ARG A 24 -1.26 -10.52 23.98
CA ARG A 24 -1.19 -11.83 23.36
C ARG A 24 -0.74 -11.59 21.92
N ALA A 25 0.32 -12.28 21.50
CA ALA A 25 0.64 -12.38 20.09
C ALA A 25 -0.62 -12.93 19.40
N ALA A 26 -1.44 -12.03 18.86
CA ALA A 26 -2.65 -12.40 18.14
C ALA A 26 -2.21 -13.36 17.03
N ALA A 27 -2.92 -14.46 16.88
CA ALA A 27 -2.68 -15.39 15.79
C ALA A 27 -2.73 -14.56 14.50
N THR A 28 -1.60 -14.40 13.83
CA THR A 28 -1.47 -13.58 12.63
C THR A 28 -2.33 -14.22 11.55
N HIS A 29 -3.46 -13.60 11.27
CA HIS A 29 -4.23 -13.90 10.07
C HIS A 29 -3.67 -13.06 8.94
N ALA A 30 -3.44 -13.66 7.78
CA ALA A 30 -3.09 -12.91 6.57
C ALA A 30 -4.09 -11.76 6.40
N GLY A 31 -3.60 -10.56 6.14
CA GLY A 31 -4.42 -9.36 5.99
C GLY A 31 -4.87 -8.67 7.29
N ILE A 32 -4.52 -9.17 8.49
CA ILE A 32 -4.80 -8.50 9.78
C ILE A 32 -3.49 -8.38 10.56
N GLU A 33 -3.05 -7.14 10.78
CA GLU A 33 -1.82 -6.84 11.50
C GLU A 33 -2.09 -5.94 12.70
N TRP A 34 -1.54 -6.30 13.84
CA TRP A 34 -1.56 -5.51 15.07
C TRP A 34 -0.20 -4.86 15.28
N LEU A 35 -0.17 -3.55 15.34
CA LEU A 35 1.06 -2.76 15.42
C LEU A 35 1.02 -1.83 16.64
N ASN A 36 2.16 -1.66 17.29
CA ASN A 36 2.37 -0.60 18.26
C ASN A 36 2.89 0.68 17.55
N ALA A 37 3.03 1.78 18.31
CA ALA A 37 3.46 3.06 17.75
C ALA A 37 4.86 3.00 17.12
N ASP A 38 5.80 2.30 17.74
CA ASP A 38 7.17 2.18 17.21
C ASP A 38 7.20 1.42 15.87
N GLU A 39 6.38 0.37 15.75
CA GLU A 39 6.24 -0.39 14.51
C GLU A 39 5.56 0.42 13.41
N VAL A 40 4.54 1.23 13.76
CA VAL A 40 3.89 2.15 12.81
C VAL A 40 4.87 3.24 12.36
N GLU A 41 5.62 3.85 13.28
CA GLU A 41 6.64 4.86 12.95
C GLU A 41 7.72 4.28 12.04
N ALA A 42 8.24 3.08 12.35
CA ALA A 42 9.25 2.42 11.53
C ALA A 42 8.75 2.16 10.09
N ARG A 43 7.48 1.70 9.95
CA ARG A 43 6.88 1.48 8.63
C ARG A 43 6.59 2.77 7.88
N TYR A 44 6.16 3.83 8.59
CA TYR A 44 5.95 5.13 7.98
C TYR A 44 7.28 5.71 7.50
N ALA A 45 8.29 5.78 8.36
CA ALA A 45 9.60 6.36 8.07
C ALA A 45 10.36 5.63 6.95
N SER A 46 10.15 4.32 6.79
CA SER A 46 10.74 3.53 5.71
C SER A 46 9.93 3.56 4.40
N SER A 47 8.73 4.11 4.40
CA SER A 47 7.90 4.22 3.20
C SER A 47 8.38 5.35 2.29
N THR A 48 8.19 5.20 0.99
CA THR A 48 8.50 6.26 0.02
C THR A 48 7.81 7.58 0.40
N TYR A 49 6.53 7.50 0.78
CA TYR A 49 5.75 8.64 1.22
C TYR A 49 6.37 9.35 2.43
N GLY A 50 6.73 8.58 3.49
CA GLY A 50 7.33 9.12 4.71
C GLY A 50 8.73 9.71 4.48
N ILE A 51 9.47 9.23 3.47
CA ILE A 51 10.78 9.76 3.10
C ILE A 51 10.68 11.09 2.35
N VAL A 52 9.69 11.22 1.45
CA VAL A 52 9.65 12.36 0.51
C VAL A 52 8.67 13.46 0.92
N GLU A 53 7.67 13.16 1.75
CA GLU A 53 6.67 14.13 2.18
C GLU A 53 7.00 14.79 3.52
N ASP A 54 6.47 16.01 3.70
CA ASP A 54 6.53 16.68 5.00
C ASP A 54 5.43 16.12 5.92
N ALA A 55 5.83 15.41 6.94
CA ALA A 55 4.94 14.82 7.93
C ALA A 55 3.94 15.81 8.55
N ALA A 56 4.33 17.07 8.72
CA ALA A 56 3.47 18.09 9.32
C ALA A 56 2.31 18.52 8.40
N ALA A 57 2.54 18.52 7.09
CA ALA A 57 1.55 18.96 6.09
C ALA A 57 0.53 17.86 5.75
N VAL A 58 0.97 16.60 5.76
CA VAL A 58 0.23 15.43 5.26
C VAL A 58 -1.15 15.24 5.87
N ALA A 59 -1.25 15.29 7.17
CA ALA A 59 -2.49 14.96 7.90
C ALA A 59 -3.33 16.19 8.28
N ALA A 60 -2.87 17.40 7.96
CA ALA A 60 -3.49 18.66 8.41
C ALA A 60 -4.99 18.76 8.10
N PRO A 61 -5.50 18.43 6.90
CA PRO A 61 -6.91 18.59 6.56
C PRO A 61 -7.87 17.75 7.39
N VAL A 62 -7.45 16.54 7.81
CA VAL A 62 -8.31 15.56 8.49
C VAL A 62 -7.99 15.36 9.97
N ARG A 63 -6.91 15.97 10.46
CA ARG A 63 -6.46 15.85 11.85
C ARG A 63 -7.55 16.17 12.87
N GLY A 64 -8.32 17.23 12.62
CA GLY A 64 -9.40 17.64 13.49
C GLY A 64 -10.56 16.65 13.55
N SER A 65 -10.91 16.00 12.46
CA SER A 65 -11.94 14.97 12.42
C SER A 65 -11.47 13.70 13.11
N TYR A 66 -10.25 13.27 12.85
CA TYR A 66 -9.62 12.14 13.52
C TYR A 66 -9.56 12.32 15.04
N ALA A 67 -9.10 13.48 15.52
CA ALA A 67 -8.99 13.77 16.95
C ALA A 67 -10.36 13.76 17.68
N ARG A 68 -11.46 14.01 16.97
CA ARG A 68 -12.82 13.91 17.51
C ARG A 68 -13.42 12.50 17.44
N GLY A 69 -12.68 11.53 16.91
CA GLY A 69 -13.17 10.16 16.74
C GLY A 69 -14.19 9.99 15.61
N VAL A 70 -14.26 10.94 14.67
CA VAL A 70 -15.12 10.81 13.49
C VAL A 70 -14.50 9.76 12.55
N PRO A 71 -15.24 8.74 12.09
CA PRO A 71 -14.75 7.80 11.10
C PRO A 71 -14.28 8.54 9.84
N LEU A 72 -13.14 8.17 9.31
CA LEU A 72 -12.57 8.77 8.11
C LEU A 72 -12.60 7.80 6.94
N MET A 73 -12.87 8.32 5.75
CA MET A 73 -12.59 7.68 4.48
C MET A 73 -11.53 8.51 3.74
N LEU A 74 -10.36 7.91 3.51
CA LEU A 74 -9.26 8.48 2.74
C LEU A 74 -9.29 7.90 1.34
N GLU A 75 -9.73 8.68 0.38
CA GLU A 75 -9.81 8.31 -1.03
C GLU A 75 -8.59 8.87 -1.79
N GLY A 76 -8.25 8.29 -2.92
CA GLY A 76 -7.21 8.82 -3.81
C GLY A 76 -6.79 7.80 -4.85
N GLU A 77 -5.98 8.25 -5.80
CA GLU A 77 -5.40 7.37 -6.81
C GLU A 77 -4.53 6.28 -6.18
N LEU A 78 -4.32 5.19 -6.91
CA LEU A 78 -3.45 4.09 -6.49
C LEU A 78 -2.05 4.62 -6.10
N GLY A 79 -1.63 4.30 -4.89
CA GLY A 79 -0.32 4.71 -4.39
C GLY A 79 -0.19 6.18 -3.99
N ALA A 80 -1.29 6.94 -3.86
CA ALA A 80 -1.27 8.33 -3.41
C ALA A 80 -0.97 8.50 -1.91
N GLY A 81 -0.85 7.39 -1.15
CA GLY A 81 -0.36 7.41 0.23
C GLY A 81 -1.44 7.41 1.30
N GLN A 82 -2.68 7.01 1.00
CA GLN A 82 -3.80 6.96 1.95
C GLN A 82 -3.44 6.24 3.25
N ASP A 83 -2.81 5.07 3.14
CA ASP A 83 -2.35 4.28 4.29
C ASP A 83 -1.28 5.00 5.12
N GLN A 84 -0.44 5.80 4.46
CA GLN A 84 0.60 6.57 5.14
C GLN A 84 0.00 7.78 5.87
N ILE A 85 -1.01 8.41 5.27
CA ILE A 85 -1.80 9.47 5.93
C ILE A 85 -2.48 8.88 7.18
N ALA A 86 -3.09 7.70 7.09
CA ALA A 86 -3.69 7.01 8.24
C ALA A 86 -2.68 6.76 9.36
N LYS A 87 -1.48 6.25 9.03
CA LYS A 87 -0.40 6.04 10.00
C LYS A 87 0.06 7.37 10.62
N ARG A 88 0.20 8.42 9.83
CA ARG A 88 0.61 9.73 10.34
C ARG A 88 -0.44 10.36 11.25
N LEU A 89 -1.74 10.22 10.92
CA LEU A 89 -2.85 10.63 11.79
C LEU A 89 -2.80 9.94 13.15
N TYR A 90 -2.52 8.65 13.15
CA TYR A 90 -2.35 7.87 14.38
C TYR A 90 -1.15 8.35 15.20
N LEU A 91 0.03 8.50 14.60
CA LEU A 91 1.27 8.89 15.27
C LEU A 91 1.20 10.30 15.87
N ASP A 92 0.58 11.26 15.17
CA ASP A 92 0.41 12.64 15.63
C ASP A 92 -0.84 12.83 16.51
N GLY A 93 -1.69 11.83 16.53
CA GLY A 93 -2.98 11.89 17.20
C GLY A 93 -2.91 11.60 18.68
N PRO A 94 -4.03 11.83 19.39
CA PRO A 94 -4.10 11.58 20.84
C PRO A 94 -4.18 10.08 21.20
N TYR A 95 -4.13 9.18 20.22
CA TYR A 95 -4.36 7.74 20.39
C TYR A 95 -3.14 6.88 20.03
N ALA A 96 -1.95 7.49 19.90
CA ALA A 96 -0.72 6.78 19.59
C ALA A 96 -0.26 5.79 20.69
N ASP A 97 -0.85 5.87 21.88
CA ASP A 97 -0.65 4.91 22.97
C ASP A 97 -1.51 3.64 22.87
N GLN A 98 -2.45 3.62 21.92
CA GLN A 98 -3.34 2.49 21.65
C GLN A 98 -2.82 1.64 20.48
N PRO A 99 -3.24 0.38 20.35
CA PRO A 99 -2.87 -0.43 19.18
C PRO A 99 -3.38 0.17 17.85
N PHE A 100 -2.55 0.09 16.81
CA PHE A 100 -2.96 0.32 15.43
C PHE A 100 -3.20 -1.02 14.77
N VAL A 101 -4.38 -1.23 14.19
CA VAL A 101 -4.73 -2.47 13.51
C VAL A 101 -4.95 -2.18 12.03
N SER A 102 -4.13 -2.79 11.19
CA SER A 102 -4.29 -2.73 9.74
C SER A 102 -5.04 -3.96 9.24
N VAL A 103 -6.08 -3.74 8.42
CA VAL A 103 -6.85 -4.81 7.78
C VAL A 103 -6.85 -4.60 6.27
N ALA A 104 -6.12 -5.47 5.56
CA ALA A 104 -6.12 -5.55 4.11
C ALA A 104 -7.18 -6.59 3.69
N LEU A 105 -8.35 -6.10 3.26
CA LEU A 105 -9.51 -6.94 2.93
C LEU A 105 -9.25 -7.86 1.74
N ASP A 106 -8.43 -7.43 0.80
CA ASP A 106 -8.00 -8.16 -0.40
C ASP A 106 -7.03 -9.31 -0.09
N GLU A 107 -6.35 -9.27 1.06
CA GLU A 107 -5.45 -10.33 1.51
C GLU A 107 -6.15 -11.36 2.42
N LEU A 108 -7.41 -11.11 2.80
CA LEU A 108 -8.12 -11.97 3.72
C LEU A 108 -8.51 -13.31 3.08
N THR A 109 -8.02 -14.40 3.67
CA THR A 109 -8.52 -15.74 3.37
C THR A 109 -9.91 -15.96 3.96
N ASP A 110 -10.62 -17.02 3.58
CA ASP A 110 -11.93 -17.39 4.19
C ASP A 110 -11.84 -17.61 5.72
N ARG A 111 -10.67 -18.04 6.21
CA ARG A 111 -10.40 -18.13 7.65
C ARG A 111 -10.25 -16.75 8.26
N GLY A 112 -9.55 -15.83 7.60
CA GLY A 112 -9.41 -14.42 8.00
C GLY A 112 -10.76 -13.73 8.06
N TRP A 113 -11.62 -13.90 7.05
CA TRP A 113 -12.98 -13.38 7.04
C TRP A 113 -13.84 -13.91 8.19
N ARG A 114 -13.78 -15.22 8.48
CA ARG A 114 -14.48 -15.80 9.63
C ARG A 114 -13.97 -15.24 10.95
N HIS A 115 -12.65 -15.05 11.08
CA HIS A 115 -12.06 -14.43 12.26
C HIS A 115 -12.55 -12.98 12.40
N LEU A 116 -12.44 -12.18 11.33
CA LEU A 116 -12.84 -10.76 11.35
C LEU A 116 -14.30 -10.58 11.77
N LEU A 117 -15.21 -11.38 11.23
CA LEU A 117 -16.67 -11.21 11.44
C LEU A 117 -17.22 -11.91 12.68
N LYS A 118 -16.55 -12.94 13.22
CA LYS A 118 -17.16 -13.82 14.24
C LYS A 118 -16.30 -14.09 15.47
N SER A 119 -15.01 -13.76 15.45
CA SER A 119 -14.14 -14.02 16.60
C SER A 119 -14.24 -12.90 17.62
N SER A 120 -14.35 -13.23 18.90
CA SER A 120 -14.27 -12.24 19.98
C SER A 120 -12.89 -11.54 20.05
N GLU A 121 -11.86 -12.12 19.45
CA GLU A 121 -10.51 -11.54 19.35
C GLU A 121 -10.34 -10.63 18.11
N SER A 122 -11.37 -10.56 17.26
CA SER A 122 -11.35 -9.68 16.09
C SER A 122 -11.29 -8.20 16.46
N PRO A 123 -10.59 -7.36 15.70
CA PRO A 123 -10.56 -5.91 15.95
C PRO A 123 -11.96 -5.26 15.95
N LEU A 124 -12.94 -5.85 15.26
CA LEU A 124 -14.32 -5.35 15.26
C LEU A 124 -15.00 -5.45 16.62
N PHE A 125 -14.54 -6.32 17.52
CA PHE A 125 -15.12 -6.54 18.84
C PHE A 125 -14.25 -5.99 19.98
N GLN A 126 -13.08 -5.45 19.66
CA GLN A 126 -12.18 -4.83 20.64
C GLN A 126 -12.54 -3.34 20.89
N THR A 127 -11.88 -2.73 21.86
CA THR A 127 -12.02 -1.31 22.21
C THR A 127 -10.65 -0.66 22.36
N GLY A 128 -10.58 0.66 22.18
CA GLY A 128 -9.35 1.40 22.43
C GLY A 128 -8.25 1.05 21.42
N LEU A 129 -8.56 1.08 20.12
CA LEU A 129 -7.60 0.89 19.04
C LEU A 129 -7.91 1.85 17.88
N THR A 130 -6.94 2.05 17.02
CA THR A 130 -7.15 2.64 15.70
C THR A 130 -7.22 1.52 14.67
N LEU A 131 -8.34 1.41 13.97
CA LEU A 131 -8.58 0.45 12.90
C LEU A 131 -8.39 1.14 11.55
N CYS A 132 -7.41 0.69 10.78
CA CYS A 132 -7.20 1.09 9.39
C CYS A 132 -7.62 -0.06 8.47
N MET A 133 -8.52 0.19 7.52
CA MET A 133 -9.07 -0.87 6.65
C MET A 133 -9.13 -0.41 5.19
N GLY A 134 -8.61 -1.24 4.28
CA GLY A 134 -8.60 -1.00 2.83
C GLY A 134 -8.72 -2.29 2.02
N GLY A 135 -8.60 -2.18 0.68
CA GLY A 135 -8.71 -3.34 -0.22
C GLY A 135 -10.15 -3.74 -0.53
N TRP A 136 -11.06 -2.77 -0.67
CA TRP A 136 -12.49 -2.98 -0.89
C TRP A 136 -12.81 -3.65 -2.23
N HIS A 137 -11.96 -3.50 -3.25
CA HIS A 137 -12.14 -4.06 -4.59
C HIS A 137 -12.30 -5.59 -4.60
N ALA A 138 -11.71 -6.28 -3.63
CA ALA A 138 -11.79 -7.73 -3.49
C ALA A 138 -13.05 -8.21 -2.71
N VAL A 139 -13.84 -7.27 -2.19
CA VAL A 139 -14.97 -7.59 -1.31
C VAL A 139 -16.27 -7.72 -2.10
N GLY A 140 -16.77 -8.95 -2.22
CA GLY A 140 -18.07 -9.20 -2.86
C GLY A 140 -19.24 -8.59 -2.08
N PRO A 141 -20.40 -8.34 -2.75
CA PRO A 141 -21.52 -7.59 -2.18
C PRO A 141 -22.11 -8.18 -0.89
N GLN A 142 -22.05 -9.50 -0.73
CA GLN A 142 -22.53 -10.16 0.48
C GLN A 142 -21.61 -9.90 1.66
N ARG A 143 -20.30 -10.11 1.50
CA ARG A 143 -19.29 -9.86 2.54
C ARG A 143 -19.26 -8.39 2.93
N LEU A 144 -19.43 -7.49 1.96
CA LEU A 144 -19.52 -6.06 2.23
C LEU A 144 -20.68 -5.73 3.17
N ARG A 145 -21.89 -6.25 2.88
CA ARG A 145 -23.05 -6.06 3.77
C ARG A 145 -22.85 -6.64 5.15
N GLU A 146 -22.30 -7.86 5.25
CA GLU A 146 -21.99 -8.51 6.53
C GLU A 146 -20.98 -7.71 7.35
N LEU A 147 -19.92 -7.19 6.71
CA LEU A 147 -18.90 -6.37 7.36
C LEU A 147 -19.48 -5.05 7.88
N VAL A 148 -20.20 -4.32 7.03
CA VAL A 148 -20.82 -3.03 7.42
C VAL A 148 -21.85 -3.24 8.52
N SER A 149 -22.68 -4.30 8.45
CA SER A 149 -23.61 -4.65 9.53
C SER A 149 -22.85 -4.91 10.84
N ALA A 150 -21.78 -5.70 10.80
CA ALA A 150 -20.96 -5.97 11.98
C ALA A 150 -20.34 -4.69 12.58
N MET A 151 -19.86 -3.77 11.74
CA MET A 151 -19.31 -2.49 12.21
C MET A 151 -20.36 -1.60 12.87
N ILE A 152 -21.60 -1.58 12.33
CA ILE A 152 -22.74 -0.84 12.90
C ILE A 152 -23.22 -1.51 14.19
N ASP A 153 -23.49 -2.82 14.17
CA ASP A 153 -24.05 -3.58 15.30
C ASP A 153 -23.11 -3.56 16.52
N THR A 154 -21.81 -3.53 16.28
CA THR A 154 -20.79 -3.39 17.34
C THR A 154 -20.59 -1.96 17.80
N VAL A 155 -21.23 -0.98 17.18
CA VAL A 155 -21.04 0.46 17.46
C VAL A 155 -19.55 0.82 17.36
N LEU A 156 -18.85 0.29 16.37
CA LEU A 156 -17.39 0.33 16.25
C LEU A 156 -16.82 1.75 16.39
N ALA A 157 -17.43 2.72 15.73
CA ALA A 157 -16.98 4.11 15.72
C ALA A 157 -17.01 4.81 17.10
N THR A 158 -17.73 4.27 18.08
CA THR A 158 -17.74 4.81 19.44
C THR A 158 -16.68 4.17 20.34
N ARG A 159 -16.11 3.05 19.92
CA ARG A 159 -15.17 2.26 20.70
C ARG A 159 -13.74 2.31 20.15
N CYS A 160 -13.62 2.60 18.86
CA CYS A 160 -12.36 2.60 18.11
C CYS A 160 -12.30 3.82 17.21
N HIS A 161 -11.08 4.21 16.85
CA HIS A 161 -10.84 5.18 15.78
C HIS A 161 -10.81 4.44 14.45
N VAL A 162 -11.68 4.82 13.52
CA VAL A 162 -11.85 4.13 12.24
C VAL A 162 -11.32 5.00 11.11
N VAL A 163 -10.33 4.49 10.39
CA VAL A 163 -9.78 5.09 9.17
C VAL A 163 -9.91 4.08 8.06
N LEU A 164 -10.65 4.41 7.04
CA LEU A 164 -10.86 3.58 5.86
C LEU A 164 -10.06 4.17 4.70
N THR A 165 -9.46 3.34 3.88
CA THR A 165 -8.69 3.77 2.72
C THR A 165 -9.28 3.17 1.46
N ALA A 166 -9.48 3.98 0.42
CA ALA A 166 -9.98 3.51 -0.87
C ALA A 166 -9.13 4.05 -2.01
N ASN A 167 -8.83 3.17 -2.98
CA ASN A 167 -8.13 3.54 -4.19
C ASN A 167 -9.14 3.84 -5.30
N ASP A 168 -8.98 4.98 -5.97
CA ASP A 168 -9.70 5.27 -7.20
C ASP A 168 -9.09 4.44 -8.34
N MET A 169 -9.84 3.42 -8.76
CA MET A 169 -9.42 2.48 -9.79
C MET A 169 -10.13 2.81 -11.12
N PRO A 170 -9.41 2.80 -12.26
CA PRO A 170 -10.04 2.90 -13.55
C PRO A 170 -11.06 1.75 -13.75
N GLY A 171 -12.37 2.09 -13.75
CA GLY A 171 -13.44 1.10 -13.83
C GLY A 171 -14.42 1.12 -12.64
N GLY A 172 -14.19 1.95 -11.62
CA GLY A 172 -15.20 2.33 -10.62
C GLY A 172 -15.47 1.34 -9.48
N GLY A 173 -14.88 0.15 -9.49
CA GLY A 173 -15.28 -0.92 -8.56
C GLY A 173 -15.05 -0.65 -7.07
N GLU A 174 -14.00 0.08 -6.71
CA GLU A 174 -13.72 0.38 -5.30
C GLU A 174 -14.48 1.62 -4.81
N SER A 175 -14.71 2.58 -5.69
CA SER A 175 -15.45 3.81 -5.39
C SER A 175 -16.90 3.53 -4.97
N ASP A 176 -17.61 2.60 -5.62
CA ASP A 176 -18.99 2.24 -5.27
C ASP A 176 -19.08 1.58 -3.89
N GLN A 177 -18.13 0.69 -3.58
CA GLN A 177 -18.05 0.03 -2.28
C GLN A 177 -17.66 1.01 -1.18
N ALA A 178 -16.69 1.88 -1.43
CA ALA A 178 -16.27 2.94 -0.52
C ALA A 178 -17.42 3.92 -0.24
N ALA A 179 -18.15 4.34 -1.27
CA ALA A 179 -19.33 5.20 -1.13
C ALA A 179 -20.41 4.55 -0.26
N PHE A 180 -20.71 3.27 -0.47
CA PHE A 180 -21.65 2.52 0.35
C PHE A 180 -21.25 2.49 1.82
N VAL A 181 -19.98 2.22 2.11
CA VAL A 181 -19.44 2.17 3.49
C VAL A 181 -19.45 3.55 4.12
N THR A 182 -19.02 4.57 3.37
CA THR A 182 -18.96 5.98 3.79
C THR A 182 -20.34 6.49 4.23
N GLU A 183 -21.36 6.22 3.44
CA GLU A 183 -22.74 6.60 3.76
C GLU A 183 -23.24 5.91 5.04
N ARG A 184 -23.00 4.61 5.14
CA ARG A 184 -23.50 3.80 6.27
C ARG A 184 -22.83 4.11 7.60
N LEU A 185 -21.55 4.44 7.59
CA LEU A 185 -20.77 4.78 8.79
C LEU A 185 -20.69 6.29 9.04
N ALA A 186 -21.28 7.11 8.17
CA ALA A 186 -21.22 8.58 8.23
C ALA A 186 -19.76 9.09 8.31
N CYS A 187 -18.89 8.58 7.46
CA CYS A 187 -17.49 8.95 7.43
C CYS A 187 -17.30 10.39 6.95
N ALA A 188 -16.32 11.09 7.52
CA ALA A 188 -15.76 12.27 6.88
C ALA A 188 -14.81 11.83 5.75
N VAL A 189 -15.00 12.38 4.55
CA VAL A 189 -14.20 12.03 3.37
C VAL A 189 -13.07 13.02 3.17
N SER A 190 -11.91 12.52 2.82
CA SER A 190 -10.76 13.33 2.39
C SER A 190 -10.03 12.64 1.24
N VAL A 191 -9.60 13.44 0.27
CA VAL A 191 -8.87 12.93 -0.89
C VAL A 191 -7.37 13.13 -0.66
N ALA A 192 -6.60 12.05 -0.78
CA ALA A 192 -5.16 12.09 -0.85
C ALA A 192 -4.75 12.60 -2.25
N PRO A 193 -4.06 13.75 -2.36
CA PRO A 193 -3.76 14.32 -3.66
C PRO A 193 -2.72 13.49 -4.40
N ALA A 194 -2.90 13.33 -5.70
CA ALA A 194 -1.93 12.70 -6.58
C ALA A 194 -0.63 13.54 -6.68
N ILE A 195 0.50 12.89 -6.97
CA ILE A 195 1.80 13.60 -7.16
C ILE A 195 1.68 14.66 -8.26
N ALA A 196 0.97 14.36 -9.35
CA ALA A 196 0.76 15.29 -10.46
C ALA A 196 -0.02 16.56 -10.04
N GLU A 197 -0.91 16.43 -9.07
CA GLU A 197 -1.69 17.57 -8.55
C GLU A 197 -0.89 18.42 -7.57
N GLN A 198 -0.02 17.78 -6.79
CA GLN A 198 0.83 18.47 -5.83
C GLN A 198 1.98 19.24 -6.49
N GLY A 199 2.48 18.75 -7.63
CA GLY A 199 3.71 19.23 -8.26
C GLY A 199 4.98 18.82 -7.50
N GLY A 200 6.14 19.29 -7.98
CA GLY A 200 7.43 19.04 -7.33
C GLY A 200 7.86 17.58 -7.32
N ALA A 201 7.47 16.80 -8.32
CA ALA A 201 7.85 15.40 -8.45
C ALA A 201 9.37 15.22 -8.50
N SER A 202 10.08 16.11 -9.17
CA SER A 202 11.54 16.13 -9.24
C SER A 202 12.21 16.29 -7.87
N GLU A 203 11.64 17.14 -6.99
CA GLU A 203 12.14 17.31 -5.62
C GLU A 203 11.93 16.03 -4.80
N LYS A 204 10.77 15.39 -4.95
CA LYS A 204 10.45 14.12 -4.29
C LYS A 204 11.41 13.01 -4.76
N VAL A 205 11.68 12.92 -6.07
CA VAL A 205 12.68 12.01 -6.64
C VAL A 205 14.06 12.30 -6.06
N ALA A 206 14.49 13.57 -6.02
CA ALA A 206 15.79 13.95 -5.46
C ALA A 206 15.93 13.57 -3.98
N ARG A 207 14.89 13.78 -3.17
CA ARG A 207 14.87 13.34 -1.75
C ARG A 207 15.03 11.82 -1.63
N TYR A 208 14.31 11.06 -2.46
CA TYR A 208 14.41 9.60 -2.42
C TYR A 208 15.78 9.10 -2.91
N LEU A 209 16.37 9.73 -3.92
CA LEU A 209 17.74 9.44 -4.37
C LEU A 209 18.77 9.74 -3.26
N GLY A 210 18.58 10.83 -2.51
CA GLY A 210 19.38 11.15 -1.33
C GLY A 210 19.28 10.06 -0.24
N TYR A 211 18.06 9.62 0.05
CA TYR A 211 17.82 8.52 0.99
C TYR A 211 18.54 7.22 0.57
N LEU A 212 18.48 6.86 -0.71
CA LEU A 212 19.19 5.68 -1.24
C LEU A 212 20.72 5.83 -1.08
N ALA A 213 21.23 7.02 -1.39
CA ALA A 213 22.66 7.32 -1.26
C ALA A 213 23.14 7.19 0.19
N ASP A 214 22.37 7.68 1.15
CA ASP A 214 22.66 7.57 2.58
C ASP A 214 22.61 6.10 3.04
N MET A 215 21.62 5.35 2.60
CA MET A 215 21.45 3.93 2.92
C MET A 215 22.63 3.09 2.40
N PHE A 216 23.08 3.33 1.16
CA PHE A 216 24.18 2.59 0.54
C PHE A 216 25.55 3.23 0.74
N LYS A 217 25.63 4.38 1.45
CA LYS A 217 26.86 5.14 1.71
C LYS A 217 27.61 5.52 0.42
N THR A 218 26.87 6.01 -0.55
CA THR A 218 27.37 6.45 -1.85
C THR A 218 27.08 7.94 -2.07
N GLY A 219 27.57 8.52 -3.19
CA GLY A 219 27.13 9.83 -3.65
C GLY A 219 25.71 9.76 -4.21
N ALA A 220 24.89 10.78 -3.91
CA ALA A 220 23.55 10.88 -4.50
C ALA A 220 23.61 11.33 -5.95
N PRO A 221 22.84 10.72 -6.85
CA PRO A 221 22.65 11.26 -8.21
C PRO A 221 22.08 12.67 -8.16
N MET A 222 22.54 13.55 -9.02
CA MET A 222 21.98 14.90 -9.19
C MET A 222 21.04 14.92 -10.40
N LEU A 223 19.95 15.66 -10.31
CA LEU A 223 19.05 15.86 -11.46
C LEU A 223 19.54 17.09 -12.25
N SER A 224 19.71 16.95 -13.57
CA SER A 224 19.84 18.12 -14.43
C SER A 224 18.50 18.88 -14.50
N ALA A 225 18.51 20.18 -14.75
CA ALA A 225 17.27 20.97 -14.87
C ALA A 225 16.30 20.36 -15.92
N ALA A 226 16.85 19.86 -17.01
CA ALA A 226 16.07 19.20 -18.05
C ALA A 226 15.48 17.84 -17.66
N ALA A 227 16.13 17.10 -16.76
CA ALA A 227 15.57 15.90 -16.16
C ALA A 227 14.48 16.24 -15.17
N ALA A 228 14.67 17.24 -14.32
CA ALA A 228 13.67 17.74 -13.37
C ALA A 228 12.37 18.15 -14.10
N GLU A 229 12.47 18.98 -15.16
CA GLU A 229 11.30 19.34 -15.98
C GLU A 229 10.56 18.10 -16.55
N THR A 230 11.31 17.07 -16.94
CA THR A 230 10.74 15.82 -17.48
C THR A 230 9.98 15.04 -16.41
N LEU A 231 10.52 14.96 -15.21
CA LEU A 231 9.89 14.28 -14.06
C LEU A 231 8.66 15.04 -13.56
N ASP A 232 8.71 16.38 -13.53
CA ASP A 232 7.60 17.24 -13.10
C ASP A 232 6.43 17.23 -14.10
N ALA A 233 6.72 17.06 -15.40
CA ALA A 233 5.71 16.96 -16.45
C ALA A 233 5.05 15.58 -16.54
N TYR A 234 5.56 14.57 -15.86
CA TYR A 234 5.03 13.22 -15.93
C TYR A 234 3.81 13.04 -15.01
N ARG A 235 2.84 12.22 -15.40
CA ARG A 235 1.54 12.09 -14.70
C ARG A 235 1.57 11.23 -13.44
N TRP A 236 2.58 10.43 -13.22
CA TRP A 236 2.74 9.52 -12.07
C TRP A 236 1.51 8.66 -11.73
N PRO A 237 0.95 7.89 -12.67
CA PRO A 237 -0.35 7.22 -12.46
C PRO A 237 -0.37 6.14 -11.37
N ARG A 238 0.79 5.80 -10.77
CA ARG A 238 0.90 4.96 -9.57
C ARG A 238 1.58 5.71 -8.42
N ASN A 239 1.63 7.03 -8.51
CA ASN A 239 2.08 7.94 -7.47
C ASN A 239 3.39 7.50 -6.78
N TYR A 240 3.42 7.36 -5.45
CA TYR A 240 4.61 7.03 -4.68
C TYR A 240 5.15 5.61 -4.91
N LEU A 241 4.33 4.68 -5.36
CA LEU A 241 4.80 3.36 -5.78
C LEU A 241 5.70 3.49 -7.02
N GLN A 242 5.26 4.27 -7.99
CA GLN A 242 6.03 4.49 -9.21
C GLN A 242 7.24 5.39 -8.97
N LEU A 243 7.10 6.42 -8.12
CA LEU A 243 8.22 7.30 -7.75
C LEU A 243 9.38 6.48 -7.18
N ARG A 244 9.08 5.51 -6.31
CA ARG A 244 10.10 4.60 -5.78
C ARG A 244 10.80 3.83 -6.88
N GLU A 245 10.06 3.14 -7.73
CA GLU A 245 10.61 2.30 -8.79
C GLU A 245 11.46 3.09 -9.78
N VAL A 246 10.99 4.27 -10.18
CA VAL A 246 11.73 5.20 -11.05
C VAL A 246 13.01 5.67 -10.37
N SER A 247 12.94 6.09 -9.12
CA SER A 247 14.11 6.57 -8.37
C SER A 247 15.16 5.48 -8.17
N GLU A 248 14.74 4.26 -7.82
CA GLU A 248 15.64 3.11 -7.67
C GLU A 248 16.35 2.78 -8.98
N ARG A 249 15.66 2.84 -10.12
CA ARG A 249 16.27 2.65 -11.44
C ARG A 249 17.25 3.76 -11.81
N LEU A 250 16.87 5.01 -11.59
CA LEU A 250 17.76 6.16 -11.81
C LEU A 250 19.03 6.03 -10.98
N TYR A 251 18.90 5.64 -9.71
CA TYR A 251 20.03 5.41 -8.82
C TYR A 251 20.97 4.33 -9.33
N ILE A 252 20.42 3.19 -9.76
CA ILE A 252 21.20 2.06 -10.30
C ILE A 252 21.91 2.43 -11.61
N LEU A 253 21.26 3.17 -12.50
CA LEU A 253 21.79 3.49 -13.82
C LEU A 253 22.86 4.57 -13.78
N VAL A 254 22.72 5.55 -12.90
CA VAL A 254 23.56 6.75 -12.89
C VAL A 254 24.63 6.74 -11.80
N GLY A 255 24.38 6.05 -10.68
CA GLY A 255 25.27 6.09 -9.52
C GLY A 255 25.40 7.52 -8.96
N ALA A 256 26.61 7.95 -8.64
CA ALA A 256 26.89 9.30 -8.11
C ALA A 256 26.98 10.40 -9.20
N GLY A 257 26.51 10.13 -10.40
CA GLY A 257 26.57 11.06 -11.54
C GLY A 257 25.35 11.99 -11.65
N THR A 258 25.12 12.51 -12.86
CA THR A 258 24.00 13.38 -13.16
C THR A 258 22.95 12.65 -14.00
N VAL A 259 21.70 12.70 -13.57
CA VAL A 259 20.57 12.22 -14.34
C VAL A 259 20.25 13.23 -15.44
N GLU A 260 20.53 12.87 -16.66
CA GLU A 260 20.21 13.69 -17.81
C GLU A 260 18.78 13.43 -18.32
N ARG A 261 18.22 14.38 -19.11
CA ARG A 261 16.87 14.26 -19.69
C ARG A 261 16.65 12.93 -20.42
N ALA A 262 17.67 12.47 -21.16
CA ALA A 262 17.55 11.24 -21.94
C ALA A 262 17.33 10.01 -21.04
N VAL A 263 18.07 9.91 -19.93
CA VAL A 263 17.95 8.81 -18.95
C VAL A 263 16.59 8.87 -18.26
N ALA A 264 16.15 10.06 -17.82
CA ALA A 264 14.84 10.24 -17.21
C ALA A 264 13.71 9.78 -18.14
N LYS A 265 13.74 10.21 -19.41
CA LYS A 265 12.75 9.79 -20.42
C LYS A 265 12.77 8.30 -20.68
N GLU A 266 13.94 7.69 -20.76
CA GLU A 266 14.07 6.25 -20.97
C GLU A 266 13.45 5.45 -19.82
N VAL A 267 13.76 5.82 -18.59
CA VAL A 267 13.21 5.15 -17.38
C VAL A 267 11.69 5.31 -17.32
N LEU A 268 11.15 6.50 -17.58
CA LEU A 268 9.72 6.73 -17.59
C LEU A 268 9.01 5.98 -18.73
N ALA A 269 9.61 5.91 -19.92
CA ALA A 269 9.07 5.15 -21.05
C ALA A 269 9.00 3.64 -20.76
N GLN A 270 9.99 3.10 -20.05
CA GLN A 270 9.95 1.69 -19.61
C GLN A 270 8.78 1.43 -18.64
N GLU A 271 8.47 2.39 -17.77
CA GLU A 271 7.29 2.31 -16.90
C GLU A 271 5.99 2.25 -17.69
N ASP A 272 5.85 3.02 -18.75
CA ASP A 272 4.65 3.02 -19.60
C ASP A 272 4.48 1.71 -20.36
N VAL A 273 5.57 1.06 -20.78
CA VAL A 273 5.54 -0.27 -21.43
C VAL A 273 5.12 -1.36 -20.43
N ILE A 274 5.65 -1.33 -19.21
CA ILE A 274 5.26 -2.28 -18.14
C ILE A 274 3.78 -2.14 -17.84
N LYS A 275 3.22 -0.92 -17.85
CA LYS A 275 1.78 -0.69 -17.67
C LYS A 275 0.94 -1.28 -18.78
N THR A 276 1.36 -1.10 -20.03
CA THR A 276 0.61 -1.65 -21.17
C THR A 276 0.58 -3.17 -21.11
N ALA A 277 1.66 -3.78 -20.59
CA ALA A 277 1.72 -5.23 -20.37
C ALA A 277 0.94 -5.72 -19.12
N THR A 278 0.80 -4.87 -18.08
CA THR A 278 0.19 -5.28 -16.79
C THR A 278 -1.26 -4.77 -16.64
N PHE A 279 -1.61 -3.62 -17.25
CA PHE A 279 -2.92 -2.98 -17.11
C PHE A 279 -3.64 -2.69 -18.44
N GLY A 280 -3.00 -2.96 -19.58
CA GLY A 280 -3.55 -2.71 -20.92
C GLY A 280 -4.23 -3.92 -21.57
N ALA A 281 -4.21 -5.08 -20.91
CA ALA A 281 -5.12 -6.16 -21.27
C ALA A 281 -6.52 -5.79 -20.75
N PRO A 282 -7.58 -5.83 -21.58
CA PRO A 282 -8.94 -5.68 -21.07
C PRO A 282 -9.15 -6.69 -19.94
N ALA A 283 -9.86 -6.29 -18.88
CA ALA A 283 -10.11 -7.10 -17.67
C ALA A 283 -10.60 -8.53 -17.97
N LEU A 284 -11.19 -8.73 -19.15
CA LEU A 284 -11.58 -10.03 -19.71
C LEU A 284 -10.42 -10.98 -20.01
N GLU A 285 -9.20 -10.47 -20.29
CA GLU A 285 -8.03 -11.33 -20.56
C GLU A 285 -7.30 -11.72 -19.28
N SER A 286 -7.35 -10.93 -18.22
CA SER A 286 -6.75 -11.30 -16.92
C SER A 286 -7.52 -12.43 -16.24
N ASP A 287 -8.85 -12.42 -16.32
CA ASP A 287 -9.70 -13.51 -15.81
C ASP A 287 -9.51 -14.81 -16.59
N LEU A 288 -9.24 -14.72 -17.89
CA LEU A 288 -8.89 -15.86 -18.73
C LEU A 288 -7.54 -16.50 -18.35
N TYR A 289 -6.56 -15.72 -17.87
CA TYR A 289 -5.29 -16.25 -17.40
C TYR A 289 -5.44 -17.06 -16.10
N ILE A 290 -6.32 -16.64 -15.20
CA ILE A 290 -6.60 -17.34 -13.91
C ILE A 290 -7.37 -18.65 -14.14
N LEU A 291 -8.19 -18.72 -15.19
CA LEU A 291 -9.03 -19.88 -15.50
C LEU A 291 -8.42 -20.82 -16.56
N ARG A 292 -7.15 -20.61 -16.95
CA ARG A 292 -6.46 -21.45 -17.94
C ARG A 292 -5.70 -22.59 -17.25
N PRO A 293 -5.54 -23.72 -17.93
CA PRO A 293 -4.64 -24.78 -17.48
C PRO A 293 -3.21 -24.24 -17.26
N LEU A 294 -2.57 -24.63 -16.17
CA LEU A 294 -1.22 -24.16 -15.82
C LEU A 294 -0.22 -24.35 -16.97
N ALA A 295 -0.34 -25.47 -17.72
CA ALA A 295 0.49 -25.77 -18.88
C ALA A 295 0.41 -24.70 -20.00
N ASP A 296 -0.74 -24.05 -20.18
CA ASP A 296 -0.90 -22.97 -21.17
C ASP A 296 -0.21 -21.69 -20.69
N THR A 297 -0.33 -21.39 -19.40
CA THR A 297 0.35 -20.23 -18.78
C THR A 297 1.88 -20.41 -18.83
N GLU A 298 2.39 -21.59 -18.49
CA GLU A 298 3.83 -21.92 -18.59
C GLU A 298 4.34 -21.76 -20.01
N ARG A 299 3.54 -22.16 -21.01
CA ARG A 299 3.88 -22.02 -22.44
C ARG A 299 3.96 -20.57 -22.90
N ASP A 300 3.00 -19.75 -22.49
CA ASP A 300 2.96 -18.34 -22.86
C ASP A 300 4.10 -17.56 -22.21
N VAL A 301 4.42 -17.84 -20.94
CA VAL A 301 5.61 -17.28 -20.26
C VAL A 301 6.89 -17.71 -21.00
N ALA A 302 7.00 -18.98 -21.39
CA ALA A 302 8.17 -19.47 -22.12
C ALA A 302 8.34 -18.80 -23.50
N ARG A 303 7.23 -18.52 -24.21
CA ARG A 303 7.26 -17.76 -25.48
C ARG A 303 7.68 -16.32 -25.30
N LEU A 304 7.14 -15.62 -24.30
CA LEU A 304 7.48 -14.24 -23.99
C LEU A 304 8.95 -14.08 -23.63
N VAL A 305 9.49 -14.95 -22.78
CA VAL A 305 10.92 -14.93 -22.42
C VAL A 305 11.79 -15.22 -23.64
N LEU A 306 11.39 -16.16 -24.50
CA LEU A 306 12.14 -16.46 -25.72
C LEU A 306 12.13 -15.29 -26.72
N GLN A 307 11.00 -14.59 -26.86
CA GLN A 307 10.91 -13.37 -27.67
C GLN A 307 11.81 -12.27 -27.13
N HIS A 308 11.77 -12.04 -25.82
CA HIS A 308 12.59 -11.01 -25.17
C HIS A 308 14.09 -11.27 -25.29
N LEU A 309 14.47 -12.53 -25.37
CA LEU A 309 15.86 -12.97 -25.58
C LEU A 309 16.21 -13.24 -27.05
N HIS A 310 15.43 -12.65 -27.97
CA HIS A 310 15.66 -12.74 -29.42
C HIS A 310 15.89 -14.18 -29.95
N GLY A 311 15.13 -15.14 -29.38
CA GLY A 311 15.19 -16.54 -29.78
C GLY A 311 16.32 -17.35 -29.14
N ASN A 312 17.09 -16.81 -28.20
CA ASN A 312 18.16 -17.52 -27.50
C ASN A 312 17.62 -18.52 -26.50
N ARG A 313 17.41 -19.76 -26.96
CA ARG A 313 16.82 -20.87 -26.16
C ARG A 313 17.66 -21.26 -24.94
N THR A 314 18.97 -21.14 -25.02
CA THR A 314 19.85 -21.51 -23.89
C THR A 314 19.65 -20.52 -22.74
N ARG A 315 19.67 -19.23 -23.04
CA ARG A 315 19.48 -18.18 -22.05
C ARG A 315 18.03 -18.10 -21.54
N ALA A 316 17.05 -18.44 -22.40
CA ALA A 316 15.66 -18.52 -21.98
C ALA A 316 15.43 -19.67 -20.97
N ALA A 317 16.04 -20.82 -21.18
CA ALA A 317 15.97 -21.93 -20.24
C ALA A 317 16.64 -21.59 -18.89
N GLU A 318 17.76 -20.89 -18.89
CA GLU A 318 18.45 -20.41 -17.68
C GLU A 318 17.59 -19.42 -16.90
N VAL A 319 17.00 -18.42 -17.57
CA VAL A 319 16.13 -17.38 -16.95
C VAL A 319 14.88 -18.02 -16.35
N LEU A 320 14.31 -19.02 -17.00
CA LEU A 320 13.12 -19.74 -16.51
C LEU A 320 13.44 -20.82 -15.45
N GLY A 321 14.71 -21.07 -15.17
CA GLY A 321 15.12 -22.11 -14.21
C GLY A 321 14.77 -23.54 -14.65
N ILE A 322 14.62 -23.78 -15.98
CA ILE A 322 14.23 -25.08 -16.55
C ILE A 322 15.29 -25.63 -17.50
N SER A 323 15.23 -26.92 -17.78
CA SER A 323 16.12 -27.53 -18.79
C SER A 323 15.74 -27.10 -20.22
N ARG A 324 16.71 -27.07 -21.13
CA ARG A 324 16.45 -26.81 -22.56
C ARG A 324 15.45 -27.81 -23.16
N THR A 325 15.47 -29.04 -22.69
CA THR A 325 14.51 -30.08 -23.10
C THR A 325 13.10 -29.76 -22.62
N THR A 326 12.96 -29.26 -21.40
CA THR A 326 11.67 -28.81 -20.83
C THR A 326 11.12 -27.62 -21.61
N LEU A 327 11.97 -26.63 -21.91
CA LEU A 327 11.60 -25.45 -22.72
C LEU A 327 11.14 -25.89 -24.11
N TRP A 328 11.87 -26.79 -24.75
CA TRP A 328 11.51 -27.32 -26.06
C TRP A 328 10.15 -28.02 -26.04
N ARG A 329 9.87 -28.85 -25.03
CA ARG A 329 8.61 -29.55 -24.84
C ARG A 329 7.44 -28.56 -24.66
N LEU A 330 7.60 -27.55 -23.82
CA LEU A 330 6.59 -26.50 -23.62
C LEU A 330 6.24 -25.75 -24.91
N LEU A 331 7.22 -25.54 -25.80
CA LEU A 331 7.03 -24.81 -27.04
C LEU A 331 6.47 -25.68 -28.19
N LYS A 332 6.57 -27.01 -28.11
CA LYS A 332 6.24 -27.95 -29.19
C LYS A 332 4.77 -28.41 -29.17
N ASP A 333 4.07 -28.38 -28.05
CA ASP A 333 2.74 -28.99 -27.88
C ASP A 333 1.58 -28.24 -28.60
N ASN A 334 1.82 -27.54 -29.70
CA ASN A 334 0.80 -26.79 -30.43
C ASN A 334 0.49 -27.32 -31.85
N ASP A 335 0.88 -28.56 -32.19
CA ASP A 335 0.57 -29.19 -33.49
C ASP A 335 -0.41 -30.36 -33.33
N ARG A 336 -1.41 -30.24 -32.44
CA ARG A 336 -2.56 -31.14 -32.42
C ARG A 336 -3.87 -30.41 -32.23
#